data_faf100f5e06ba25e44d68d874a3c53a5
#
_entry.id   faf100f5e06ba25e44d68d874a3c53a5
#
_cell.length_a   1.000
_cell.length_b   1.000
_cell.length_c   1.000
_cell.angle_alpha   90.00
_cell.angle_beta   90.00
_cell.angle_gamma   90.00
#
_symmetry.space_group_name_H-M   'P 1'
#
loop_
_entity.id
_entity.type
_entity.pdbx_description
1 polymer ?
#
loop_
_entity_poly.entity_id
_entity_poly.type
_entity_poly.pdbx_seq_one_letter_code
_entity_poly.pdbx_strand_id
1 'polypeptide(L)'
;MREFSIWKVRKFVVETEGMKTWFDGHTQWSYVASADEVNVSEPTQEELQTLNPYAWLSLYKQGYRLKLSSVGGKQDKSVYYITMTAADKRKDPESVYLFVTKDTYRLHQVDLAPRGSKYMTTILIDSYQTGQSYPDSFFVFDKKAYPTAEVIDMR
;
A
#
# COMPACT_ATOMS: atom_id res chain seq x y z
N MET A 1 5.28 -18.38 16.79
CA MET A 1 5.53 -17.53 16.25
C MET A 1 5.84 -16.13 16.45
N ARG A 2 6.96 -15.87 16.87
CA ARG A 2 7.52 -14.56 17.05
C ARG A 2 7.57 -13.77 15.76
N GLU A 3 7.36 -14.42 14.67
CA GLU A 3 7.45 -13.76 13.38
C GLU A 3 6.43 -12.69 13.19
N PHE A 4 5.35 -12.72 13.93
CA PHE A 4 4.30 -11.73 13.72
C PHE A 4 4.76 -10.31 13.90
N SER A 5 5.75 -10.10 14.73
CA SER A 5 6.20 -8.74 14.98
C SER A 5 6.86 -8.10 13.76
N ILE A 6 7.40 -8.90 12.85
CA ILE A 6 8.05 -8.35 11.67
C ILE A 6 7.04 -7.91 10.60
N TRP A 7 5.79 -8.29 10.77
CA TRP A 7 4.74 -7.94 9.81
C TRP A 7 4.08 -6.61 10.11
N LYS A 8 4.55 -5.90 11.10
CA LYS A 8 3.96 -4.61 11.42
C LYS A 8 4.24 -3.62 10.32
N VAL A 9 3.18 -2.97 9.87
CA VAL A 9 3.30 -1.89 8.91
C VAL A 9 3.84 -0.69 9.66
N ARG A 10 4.99 -0.19 9.25
CA ARG A 10 5.61 0.94 9.92
C ARG A 10 5.22 2.26 9.32
N LYS A 11 5.29 2.34 8.01
CA LYS A 11 4.98 3.57 7.27
C LYS A 11 4.44 3.18 5.93
N PHE A 12 3.49 3.94 5.42
CA PHE A 12 2.95 3.67 4.09
C PHE A 12 2.38 4.93 3.45
N VAL A 13 2.25 4.88 2.15
CA VAL A 13 1.49 5.85 1.37
C VAL A 13 0.54 5.04 0.50
N VAL A 14 -0.73 5.44 0.50
CA VAL A 14 -1.75 4.79 -0.33
C VAL A 14 -2.34 5.85 -1.23
N GLU A 15 -2.33 5.59 -2.54
CA GLU A 15 -2.93 6.49 -3.50
C GLU A 15 -4.06 5.77 -4.23
N THR A 16 -5.22 6.40 -4.22
CA THR A 16 -6.36 5.98 -5.03
C THR A 16 -6.83 7.19 -5.82
N GLU A 17 -7.78 7.00 -6.72
CA GLU A 17 -8.36 8.12 -7.40
C GLU A 17 -9.05 9.04 -6.39
N GLY A 18 -8.58 10.29 -6.33
CA GLY A 18 -9.20 11.31 -5.48
C GLY A 18 -8.84 11.26 -4.01
N MET A 19 -7.97 10.34 -3.60
CA MET A 19 -7.58 10.24 -2.20
C MET A 19 -6.13 9.84 -2.07
N LYS A 20 -5.44 10.43 -1.11
CA LYS A 20 -4.07 10.02 -0.78
C LYS A 20 -3.92 9.98 0.73
N THR A 21 -3.35 8.90 1.23
CA THR A 21 -3.16 8.69 2.66
C THR A 21 -1.68 8.47 2.94
N TRP A 22 -1.18 9.14 3.95
CA TRP A 22 0.18 8.97 4.47
C TRP A 22 0.11 8.46 5.88
N PHE A 23 1.02 7.58 6.27
CA PHE A 23 1.16 7.09 7.64
C PHE A 23 2.64 7.04 7.98
N ASP A 24 3.04 7.78 9.01
CA ASP A 24 4.45 7.87 9.40
C ASP A 24 4.86 6.89 10.50
N GLY A 25 3.96 5.98 10.85
CA GLY A 25 4.17 5.05 11.95
C GLY A 25 3.39 5.42 13.19
N HIS A 26 2.81 6.61 13.23
CA HIS A 26 2.06 7.10 14.40
C HIS A 26 0.82 7.86 13.96
N THR A 27 0.98 8.83 13.08
CA THR A 27 -0.10 9.70 12.61
C THR A 27 -0.46 9.37 11.18
N GLN A 28 -1.75 9.39 10.88
CA GLN A 28 -2.28 9.16 9.55
C GLN A 28 -2.93 10.44 9.04
N TRP A 29 -2.60 10.80 7.80
CA TRP A 29 -3.23 11.93 7.09
C TRP A 29 -3.94 11.36 5.87
N SER A 30 -5.20 11.72 5.70
CA SER A 30 -5.96 11.30 4.50
C SER A 30 -6.52 12.54 3.81
N TYR A 31 -6.00 12.81 2.64
CA TYR A 31 -6.46 13.92 1.81
C TYR A 31 -7.54 13.45 0.86
N VAL A 32 -8.66 14.16 0.85
CA VAL A 32 -9.81 13.89 -0.03
C VAL A 32 -9.91 15.04 -0.99
N ALA A 33 -9.61 14.81 -2.26
CA ALA A 33 -9.54 15.87 -3.26
C ALA A 33 -10.88 16.54 -3.50
N SER A 34 -11.98 15.81 -3.49
CA SER A 34 -13.29 16.35 -3.75
C SER A 34 -13.75 17.37 -2.70
N ALA A 35 -13.25 17.22 -1.47
CA ALA A 35 -13.58 18.13 -0.38
C ALA A 35 -12.44 19.11 -0.08
N ASP A 36 -11.28 18.88 -0.67
CA ASP A 36 -10.05 19.64 -0.39
C ASP A 36 -9.77 19.68 1.13
N GLU A 37 -9.88 18.51 1.74
CA GLU A 37 -9.69 18.32 3.17
C GLU A 37 -8.67 17.25 3.46
N VAL A 38 -7.92 17.44 4.53
CA VAL A 38 -7.07 16.38 5.05
C VAL A 38 -7.50 16.04 6.46
N ASN A 39 -7.80 14.78 6.69
CA ASN A 39 -8.19 14.28 8.01
C ASN A 39 -6.97 13.69 8.70
N VAL A 40 -6.72 14.14 9.93
CA VAL A 40 -5.56 13.69 10.72
C VAL A 40 -6.05 12.81 11.85
N SER A 41 -5.49 11.62 11.97
CA SER A 41 -5.91 10.66 12.99
C SER A 41 -4.73 9.84 13.47
N GLU A 42 -4.93 9.12 14.58
CA GLU A 42 -3.97 8.15 15.08
C GLU A 42 -4.65 6.79 15.08
N PRO A 43 -4.41 5.97 14.06
CA PRO A 43 -5.11 4.68 13.94
C PRO A 43 -4.74 3.73 15.08
N THR A 44 -5.69 2.92 15.49
CA THR A 44 -5.48 1.90 16.50
C THR A 44 -4.71 0.73 15.90
N GLN A 45 -4.21 -0.15 16.77
CA GLN A 45 -3.52 -1.36 16.31
C GLN A 45 -4.44 -2.24 15.47
N GLU A 46 -5.73 -2.31 15.82
CA GLU A 46 -6.68 -3.09 15.05
C GLU A 46 -6.86 -2.52 13.65
N GLU A 47 -6.99 -1.21 13.56
CA GLU A 47 -7.11 -0.56 12.27
C GLU A 47 -5.86 -0.75 11.43
N LEU A 48 -4.69 -0.70 12.05
CA LEU A 48 -3.44 -0.93 11.34
C LEU A 48 -3.32 -2.37 10.84
N GLN A 49 -3.86 -3.33 11.58
CA GLN A 49 -3.81 -4.71 11.14
C GLN A 49 -4.65 -4.95 9.89
N THR A 50 -5.78 -4.24 9.75
CA THR A 50 -6.59 -4.36 8.54
C THR A 50 -5.88 -3.76 7.33
N LEU A 51 -4.90 -2.90 7.57
CA LEU A 51 -4.13 -2.28 6.50
C LEU A 51 -2.83 -3.05 6.23
N ASN A 52 -2.62 -4.18 6.89
CA ASN A 52 -1.41 -4.96 6.72
C ASN A 52 -1.31 -5.48 5.29
N PRO A 53 -0.34 -4.98 4.50
CA PRO A 53 -0.25 -5.37 3.10
C PRO A 53 0.11 -6.83 2.89
N TYR A 54 0.69 -7.47 3.90
CA TYR A 54 1.02 -8.89 3.80
C TYR A 54 -0.23 -9.77 3.83
N ALA A 55 -1.35 -9.23 4.28
CA ALA A 55 -2.63 -9.96 4.21
C ALA A 55 -3.01 -10.26 2.75
N TRP A 56 -2.56 -9.43 1.81
CA TRP A 56 -2.85 -9.65 0.40
C TRP A 56 -2.22 -10.92 -0.13
N LEU A 57 -1.12 -11.37 0.48
CA LEU A 57 -0.47 -12.62 0.07
C LEU A 57 -1.35 -13.84 0.30
N SER A 58 -2.31 -13.75 1.21
CA SER A 58 -3.19 -14.89 1.50
C SER A 58 -4.34 -15.01 0.50
N LEU A 59 -4.49 -14.07 -0.43
CA LEU A 59 -5.60 -14.09 -1.38
C LEU A 59 -5.60 -15.33 -2.28
N TYR A 60 -4.44 -15.94 -2.51
CA TYR A 60 -4.40 -17.14 -3.32
C TYR A 60 -5.23 -18.27 -2.70
N LYS A 61 -5.46 -18.20 -1.38
CA LYS A 61 -6.32 -19.16 -0.68
C LYS A 61 -7.80 -18.80 -0.81
N GLN A 62 -8.09 -17.65 -1.36
CA GLN A 62 -9.44 -17.11 -1.44
C GLN A 62 -9.94 -16.97 -2.87
N GLY A 63 -9.45 -17.81 -3.76
CA GLY A 63 -9.92 -17.81 -5.14
C GLY A 63 -9.14 -16.91 -6.09
N TYR A 64 -7.92 -16.58 -5.77
CA TYR A 64 -7.02 -15.85 -6.68
C TYR A 64 -5.95 -16.79 -7.19
N ARG A 65 -5.64 -16.68 -8.46
CA ARG A 65 -4.57 -17.46 -9.09
C ARG A 65 -3.28 -16.69 -8.99
N LEU A 66 -2.25 -17.35 -8.50
CA LEU A 66 -0.95 -16.73 -8.27
C LEU A 66 -0.02 -17.03 -9.43
N LYS A 67 0.66 -16.01 -9.92
CA LYS A 67 1.67 -16.17 -10.96
C LYS A 67 2.90 -15.35 -10.61
N LEU A 68 4.05 -15.99 -10.54
CA LEU A 68 5.32 -15.32 -10.37
C LEU A 68 5.87 -14.98 -11.75
N SER A 69 6.26 -13.74 -11.95
CA SER A 69 6.85 -13.32 -13.22
C SER A 69 7.95 -12.30 -12.97
N SER A 70 8.80 -12.09 -13.97
CA SER A 70 9.71 -10.98 -13.93
C SER A 70 8.94 -9.72 -14.24
N VAL A 71 9.40 -8.61 -13.72
CA VAL A 71 8.77 -7.33 -13.97
C VAL A 71 8.94 -6.99 -15.44
N GLY A 72 7.87 -7.05 -16.17
CA GLY A 72 7.76 -6.65 -17.57
C GLY A 72 9.05 -6.28 -18.24
N GLY A 73 9.07 -5.60 -19.29
CA GLY A 73 10.30 -5.30 -20.00
C GLY A 73 11.37 -4.56 -19.22
N LYS A 74 11.11 -4.19 -18.01
CA LYS A 74 12.05 -3.43 -17.22
C LYS A 74 12.85 -4.25 -16.28
N GLN A 75 12.92 -5.39 -16.32
CA GLN A 75 13.90 -6.27 -15.73
C GLN A 75 14.58 -5.76 -14.47
N ASP A 76 13.83 -5.34 -13.49
CA ASP A 76 14.45 -5.09 -12.19
C ASP A 76 14.71 -6.44 -11.55
N LYS A 77 15.96 -6.89 -11.67
CA LYS A 77 16.35 -8.22 -11.22
C LYS A 77 16.33 -8.36 -9.70
N SER A 78 16.20 -7.27 -8.97
CA SER A 78 16.17 -7.29 -7.52
C SER A 78 14.77 -7.55 -6.97
N VAL A 79 13.75 -7.63 -7.82
CA VAL A 79 12.36 -7.69 -7.40
C VAL A 79 11.64 -8.87 -8.04
N TYR A 80 10.88 -9.60 -7.23
CA TYR A 80 9.88 -10.54 -7.72
C TYR A 80 8.59 -9.80 -7.97
N TYR A 81 7.97 -10.09 -9.08
CA TYR A 81 6.69 -9.52 -9.45
C TYR A 81 5.65 -10.64 -9.40
N ILE A 82 4.72 -10.53 -8.47
CA ILE A 82 3.71 -11.56 -8.25
C ILE A 82 2.36 -11.00 -8.64
N THR A 83 1.68 -11.70 -9.55
CA THR A 83 0.34 -11.31 -9.97
C THR A 83 -0.66 -12.30 -9.37
N MET A 84 -1.71 -11.78 -8.76
CA MET A 84 -2.84 -12.57 -8.31
C MET A 84 -4.07 -12.11 -9.07
N THR A 85 -4.72 -13.03 -9.76
CA THR A 85 -5.90 -12.72 -10.57
C THR A 85 -7.09 -13.49 -10.04
N ALA A 86 -8.21 -12.80 -9.82
CA ALA A 86 -9.42 -13.42 -9.32
C ALA A 86 -9.95 -14.44 -10.33
N ALA A 87 -10.22 -15.65 -9.86
CA ALA A 87 -10.84 -16.67 -10.69
C ALA A 87 -12.32 -16.40 -10.90
N ASP A 88 -12.95 -15.75 -9.93
CA ASP A 88 -14.38 -15.41 -9.99
C ASP A 88 -14.53 -13.97 -10.46
N LYS A 89 -15.29 -13.78 -11.53
CA LYS A 89 -15.49 -12.45 -12.13
C LYS A 89 -16.25 -11.49 -11.24
N ARG A 90 -16.77 -11.95 -10.12
CA ARG A 90 -17.50 -11.10 -9.17
C ARG A 90 -16.61 -10.55 -8.06
N LYS A 91 -15.39 -11.07 -7.93
CA LYS A 91 -14.49 -10.63 -6.88
C LYS A 91 -13.82 -9.31 -7.20
N ASP A 92 -13.59 -8.51 -6.17
CA ASP A 92 -12.93 -7.23 -6.23
C ASP A 92 -11.89 -7.17 -5.11
N PRO A 93 -10.65 -6.84 -5.41
CA PRO A 93 -10.11 -6.40 -6.69
C PRO A 93 -10.00 -7.53 -7.71
N GLU A 94 -9.97 -7.15 -8.98
CA GLU A 94 -9.80 -8.12 -10.06
C GLU A 94 -8.41 -8.71 -10.06
N SER A 95 -7.42 -7.89 -9.79
CA SER A 95 -6.01 -8.30 -9.72
C SER A 95 -5.27 -7.56 -8.63
N VAL A 96 -4.25 -8.24 -8.10
CA VAL A 96 -3.35 -7.69 -7.11
C VAL A 96 -1.93 -7.94 -7.61
N TYR A 97 -1.10 -6.90 -7.63
CA TYR A 97 0.28 -7.00 -8.06
C TYR A 97 1.18 -6.73 -6.87
N LEU A 98 2.07 -7.67 -6.57
CA LEU A 98 2.95 -7.58 -5.41
C LEU A 98 4.39 -7.46 -5.88
N PHE A 99 5.11 -6.51 -5.31
CA PHE A 99 6.53 -6.30 -5.60
C PHE A 99 7.33 -6.67 -4.36
N VAL A 100 8.11 -7.75 -4.46
CA VAL A 100 8.84 -8.33 -3.33
C VAL A 100 10.33 -8.32 -3.64
N THR A 101 11.12 -7.81 -2.72
CA THR A 101 12.57 -7.77 -2.89
C THR A 101 13.15 -9.18 -2.79
N LYS A 102 14.04 -9.53 -3.72
CA LYS A 102 14.57 -10.89 -3.82
C LYS A 102 15.46 -11.29 -2.66
N ASP A 103 16.32 -10.40 -2.22
CA ASP A 103 17.30 -10.74 -1.20
C ASP A 103 16.72 -10.79 0.21
N THR A 104 15.69 -10.01 0.50
CA THR A 104 15.09 -9.97 1.83
C THR A 104 13.67 -10.52 1.89
N TYR A 105 13.07 -10.81 0.72
CA TYR A 105 11.67 -11.26 0.60
C TYR A 105 10.71 -10.29 1.26
N ARG A 106 10.99 -9.00 1.18
CA ARG A 106 10.13 -7.99 1.75
C ARG A 106 9.22 -7.38 0.70
N LEU A 107 7.97 -7.25 1.07
CA LEU A 107 6.97 -6.59 0.23
C LEU A 107 7.19 -5.08 0.31
N HIS A 108 7.39 -4.42 -0.83
CA HIS A 108 7.59 -2.98 -0.82
C HIS A 108 6.54 -2.20 -1.61
N GLN A 109 5.74 -2.88 -2.40
CA GLN A 109 4.66 -2.21 -3.12
C GLN A 109 3.54 -3.20 -3.43
N VAL A 110 2.31 -2.73 -3.32
CA VAL A 110 1.12 -3.48 -3.71
C VAL A 110 0.29 -2.59 -4.62
N ASP A 111 -0.08 -3.10 -5.77
CA ASP A 111 -1.01 -2.42 -6.67
C ASP A 111 -2.29 -3.22 -6.71
N LEU A 112 -3.41 -2.58 -6.46
CA LEU A 112 -4.72 -3.20 -6.52
C LEU A 112 -5.45 -2.68 -7.75
N ALA A 113 -5.91 -3.60 -8.59
CA ALA A 113 -6.69 -3.27 -9.78
C ALA A 113 -8.16 -3.57 -9.48
N PRO A 114 -8.96 -2.56 -9.15
CA PRO A 114 -10.37 -2.78 -8.86
C PRO A 114 -11.12 -3.20 -10.10
N ARG A 115 -12.14 -4.01 -9.89
CA ARG A 115 -12.97 -4.45 -11.01
C ARG A 115 -13.84 -3.31 -11.50
N GLY A 116 -13.84 -3.11 -12.82
CA GLY A 116 -14.65 -2.06 -13.41
C GLY A 116 -14.04 -0.68 -13.36
N SER A 117 -12.81 -0.55 -12.92
CA SER A 117 -12.11 0.73 -12.87
C SER A 117 -10.77 0.64 -13.57
N LYS A 118 -10.38 1.70 -14.25
CA LYS A 118 -9.06 1.78 -14.86
C LYS A 118 -8.01 2.37 -13.92
N TYR A 119 -8.42 2.80 -12.74
CA TYR A 119 -7.51 3.40 -11.77
C TYR A 119 -7.08 2.37 -10.76
N MET A 120 -5.80 2.31 -10.51
CA MET A 120 -5.24 1.37 -9.54
C MET A 120 -4.99 2.05 -8.21
N THR A 121 -5.08 1.27 -7.14
CA THR A 121 -4.66 1.73 -5.82
C THR A 121 -3.23 1.25 -5.61
N THR A 122 -2.33 2.17 -5.29
CA THR A 122 -0.94 1.83 -5.03
C THR A 122 -0.62 2.04 -3.56
N ILE A 123 -0.06 1.01 -2.94
CA ILE A 123 0.39 1.06 -1.54
C ILE A 123 1.90 0.94 -1.55
N LEU A 124 2.58 2.00 -1.12
CA LEU A 124 4.04 2.00 -1.02
C LEU A 124 4.43 1.78 0.44
N ILE A 125 5.31 0.83 0.66
CA ILE A 125 5.67 0.38 2.00
C ILE A 125 7.13 0.71 2.26
N ASP A 126 7.39 1.30 3.42
CA ASP A 126 8.76 1.57 3.82
C ASP A 126 9.49 0.25 4.02
N SER A 127 10.55 0.06 3.25
CA SER A 127 11.36 -1.15 3.36
C SER A 127 12.82 -0.75 3.45
N TYR A 128 13.14 -0.07 4.53
CA TYR A 128 14.45 0.50 4.74
C TYR A 128 15.59 -0.52 4.69
N GLN A 129 15.28 -1.78 4.82
CA GLN A 129 16.32 -2.82 4.77
C GLN A 129 16.62 -3.30 3.36
N THR A 130 15.94 -2.75 2.36
CA THR A 130 16.09 -3.24 1.00
C THR A 130 16.80 -2.27 0.08
N GLY A 131 17.21 -1.12 0.59
CA GLY A 131 17.75 -0.08 -0.25
C GLY A 131 16.70 0.69 -1.03
N GLN A 132 15.43 0.33 -0.87
CA GLN A 132 14.30 1.03 -1.47
C GLN A 132 13.75 2.04 -0.48
N SER A 133 14.60 2.58 0.37
CA SER A 133 14.14 3.46 1.42
C SER A 133 13.74 4.82 0.86
N TYR A 134 12.67 5.34 1.38
CA TYR A 134 12.21 6.69 1.14
C TYR A 134 12.56 7.54 2.35
N PRO A 135 12.79 8.86 2.20
CA PRO A 135 13.00 9.70 3.36
C PRO A 135 11.76 9.75 4.24
N ASP A 136 11.95 10.02 5.53
CA ASP A 136 10.82 10.08 6.45
C ASP A 136 9.74 11.05 6.00
N SER A 137 10.14 12.16 5.38
CA SER A 137 9.21 13.16 4.88
C SER A 137 8.27 12.64 3.80
N PHE A 138 8.62 11.54 3.14
CA PHE A 138 7.77 10.95 2.12
C PHE A 138 6.44 10.43 2.71
N PHE A 139 6.46 10.05 3.98
CA PHE A 139 5.31 9.45 4.65
C PHE A 139 4.52 10.44 5.48
N VAL A 140 4.79 11.73 5.32
CA VAL A 140 4.16 12.80 6.07
C VAL A 140 3.43 13.73 5.11
N PHE A 141 2.23 14.17 5.48
CA PHE A 141 1.49 15.15 4.71
C PHE A 141 2.23 16.48 4.73
N ASP A 142 2.41 17.08 3.55
CA ASP A 142 3.05 18.39 3.44
C ASP A 142 2.00 19.44 3.11
N LYS A 143 1.69 20.28 4.08
CA LYS A 143 0.70 21.35 3.93
C LYS A 143 1.04 22.29 2.77
N LYS A 144 2.33 22.46 2.48
CA LYS A 144 2.76 23.35 1.40
C LYS A 144 2.35 22.83 0.02
N ALA A 145 2.24 21.52 -0.12
CA ALA A 145 1.79 20.91 -1.37
C ALA A 145 0.26 21.01 -1.53
N TYR A 146 -0.45 21.28 -0.46
CA TYR A 146 -1.91 21.38 -0.45
C TYR A 146 -2.33 22.64 0.31
N PRO A 147 -1.98 23.82 -0.22
CA PRO A 147 -2.12 25.05 0.55
C PRO A 147 -3.55 25.44 0.89
N THR A 148 -4.53 24.99 0.10
CA THR A 148 -5.93 25.32 0.32
C THR A 148 -6.68 24.28 1.13
N ALA A 149 -6.05 23.15 1.42
CA ALA A 149 -6.72 22.04 2.11
C ALA A 149 -7.04 22.41 3.54
N GLU A 150 -8.25 22.11 3.96
CA GLU A 150 -8.66 22.28 5.35
C GLU A 150 -8.14 21.07 6.15
N VAL A 151 -7.47 21.36 7.26
CA VAL A 151 -6.94 20.29 8.12
C VAL A 151 -7.95 20.02 9.24
N ILE A 152 -8.44 18.79 9.28
CA ILE A 152 -9.41 18.36 10.29
C ILE A 152 -8.68 17.37 11.21
N ASP A 153 -8.35 17.82 12.39
CA ASP A 153 -7.59 17.03 13.34
C ASP A 153 -8.55 16.28 14.25
N MET A 154 -8.51 14.96 14.16
CA MET A 154 -9.39 14.07 14.90
C MET A 154 -8.67 13.32 16.01
N ARG A 155 -7.44 13.71 16.31
CA ARG A 155 -6.65 13.02 17.34
C ARG A 155 -7.10 13.38 18.74
#